data_9916b72ce840b3beef746ec71502461d
#
_entry.id   9916b72ce840b3beef746ec71502461d
#
_cell.length_a   1.000
_cell.length_b   1.000
_cell.length_c   1.000
_cell.angle_alpha   90.00
_cell.angle_beta   90.00
_cell.angle_gamma   90.00
#
_symmetry.space_group_name_H-M   'P 1'
#
loop_
_entity.id
_entity.type
_entity.pdbx_description
1 polymer ?
#
loop_
_entity_poly.entity_id
_entity_poly.type
_entity_poly.pdbx_seq_one_letter_code
_entity_poly.pdbx_strand_id
1 'polypeptide(L)'
;MYQDYKDLLSAFNAHGVKYLIVGGYAVIFYAQPRATKDIDLFIKADPANSQAVHAALAEFGAPLQNVRPEDFADRGSFFRFGRDPRGVDILPDIPGVDFDAAWERRVEGVIDSISGLRVFFISRDDLIAAKLASGRIRDLADVEDIRDAAQSGGAASAITKRTEPTQSDPKHQ
;
A
#
# COMPACT_ATOMS: atom_id res chain seq x y z
N MET A 1 -0.34 12.09 -1.60
CA MET A 1 -1.43 11.40 -0.86
C MET A 1 -2.22 12.42 -0.07
N TYR A 2 -3.54 12.28 0.00
CA TYR A 2 -4.42 13.19 0.76
C TYR A 2 -4.16 13.10 2.27
N GLN A 3 -4.42 14.21 3.01
CA GLN A 3 -4.23 14.24 4.46
C GLN A 3 -5.13 13.22 5.17
N ASP A 4 -6.39 13.12 4.77
CA ASP A 4 -7.34 12.15 5.34
C ASP A 4 -6.81 10.70 5.30
N TYR A 5 -6.09 10.32 4.21
CA TYR A 5 -5.48 8.99 4.12
C TYR A 5 -4.28 8.83 5.06
N LYS A 6 -3.50 9.88 5.27
CA LYS A 6 -2.40 9.86 6.24
C LYS A 6 -2.93 9.68 7.66
N ASP A 7 -4.02 10.39 8.00
CA ASP A 7 -4.66 10.32 9.31
C ASP A 7 -5.25 8.92 9.55
N LEU A 8 -5.92 8.33 8.55
CA LEU A 8 -6.40 6.95 8.60
C LEU A 8 -5.27 5.94 8.82
N LEU A 9 -4.20 6.04 8.04
CA LEU A 9 -3.06 5.12 8.13
C LEU A 9 -2.31 5.29 9.46
N SER A 10 -2.27 6.50 10.01
CA SER A 10 -1.75 6.77 11.35
C SER A 10 -2.58 6.07 12.42
N ALA A 11 -3.92 6.15 12.34
CA ALA A 11 -4.81 5.42 13.24
C ALA A 11 -4.64 3.90 13.11
N PHE A 12 -4.51 3.39 11.88
CA PHE A 12 -4.24 1.96 11.65
C PHE A 12 -2.94 1.52 12.31
N ASN A 13 -1.88 2.30 12.18
CA ASN A 13 -0.60 2.01 12.84
C ASN A 13 -0.71 2.06 14.36
N ALA A 14 -1.40 3.06 14.91
CA ALA A 14 -1.59 3.22 16.35
C ALA A 14 -2.35 2.05 16.99
N HIS A 15 -3.30 1.48 16.25
CA HIS A 15 -4.06 0.30 16.68
C HIS A 15 -3.39 -1.04 16.32
N GLY A 16 -2.20 -1.02 15.72
CA GLY A 16 -1.48 -2.24 15.33
C GLY A 16 -2.17 -3.05 14.23
N VAL A 17 -2.97 -2.40 13.39
CA VAL A 17 -3.67 -3.07 12.27
C VAL A 17 -2.68 -3.67 11.29
N LYS A 18 -2.88 -4.93 10.92
CA LYS A 18 -2.18 -5.56 9.79
C LYS A 18 -2.92 -5.25 8.50
N TYR A 19 -2.30 -4.44 7.66
CA TYR A 19 -2.84 -4.01 6.38
C TYR A 19 -1.75 -3.87 5.33
N LEU A 20 -2.12 -3.99 4.08
CA LEU A 20 -1.28 -3.70 2.92
C LEU A 20 -1.99 -2.69 2.01
N ILE A 21 -1.31 -1.62 1.63
CA ILE A 21 -1.80 -0.74 0.57
C ILE A 21 -1.68 -1.50 -0.74
N VAL A 22 -2.81 -1.62 -1.44
CA VAL A 22 -2.94 -2.30 -2.74
C VAL A 22 -3.49 -1.33 -3.80
N GLY A 23 -4.01 -1.83 -4.90
CA GLY A 23 -4.72 -1.03 -5.90
C GLY A 23 -3.88 0.09 -6.52
N GLY A 24 -4.52 1.22 -6.78
CA GLY A 24 -3.91 2.34 -7.50
C GLY A 24 -2.71 2.96 -6.81
N TYR A 25 -2.73 3.10 -5.50
CA TYR A 25 -1.60 3.65 -4.74
C TYR A 25 -0.38 2.72 -4.73
N ALA A 26 -0.57 1.42 -4.73
CA ALA A 26 0.53 0.46 -4.87
C ALA A 26 1.13 0.51 -6.29
N VAL A 27 0.31 0.70 -7.33
CA VAL A 27 0.82 0.92 -8.69
C VAL A 27 1.69 2.17 -8.77
N ILE A 28 1.25 3.30 -8.19
CA ILE A 28 2.03 4.55 -8.13
C ILE A 28 3.36 4.34 -7.39
N PHE A 29 3.38 3.51 -6.36
CA PHE A 29 4.60 3.21 -5.61
C PHE A 29 5.63 2.45 -6.44
N TYR A 30 5.20 1.58 -7.35
CA TYR A 30 6.09 0.74 -8.17
C TYR A 30 6.31 1.24 -9.60
N ALA A 31 5.47 2.13 -10.11
CA ALA A 31 5.47 2.57 -11.50
C ALA A 31 5.37 4.11 -11.62
N GLN A 32 4.91 4.58 -12.77
CA GLN A 32 4.76 6.01 -13.02
C GLN A 32 3.54 6.59 -12.26
N PRO A 33 3.60 7.87 -11.84
CA PRO A 33 2.46 8.55 -11.26
C PRO A 33 1.25 8.52 -12.21
N ARG A 34 0.10 8.14 -11.67
CA ARG A 34 -1.18 8.17 -12.39
C ARG A 34 -2.31 8.65 -11.46
N ALA A 35 -3.41 9.07 -12.03
CA ALA A 35 -4.58 9.44 -11.24
C ALA A 35 -5.19 8.20 -10.56
N THR A 36 -5.38 8.28 -9.25
CA THR A 36 -6.18 7.35 -8.46
C THR A 36 -7.06 8.14 -7.51
N LYS A 37 -8.28 7.66 -7.29
CA LYS A 37 -9.27 8.32 -6.46
C LYS A 37 -9.34 7.70 -5.08
N ASP A 38 -9.31 6.38 -5.02
CA ASP A 38 -9.57 5.60 -3.82
C ASP A 38 -8.28 5.00 -3.29
N ILE A 39 -8.21 4.84 -1.97
CA ILE A 39 -7.17 4.03 -1.33
C ILE A 39 -7.75 2.64 -1.01
N ASP A 40 -7.04 1.61 -1.43
CA ASP A 40 -7.41 0.22 -1.25
C ASP A 40 -6.52 -0.39 -0.17
N LEU A 41 -7.10 -0.87 0.93
CA LEU A 41 -6.41 -1.47 2.07
C LEU A 41 -6.79 -2.94 2.21
N PHE A 42 -5.89 -3.84 1.85
CA PHE A 42 -6.01 -5.27 2.08
C PHE A 42 -5.66 -5.57 3.53
N ILE A 43 -6.59 -6.10 4.30
CA ILE A 43 -6.45 -6.35 5.74
C ILE A 43 -6.39 -7.83 6.05
N LYS A 44 -5.71 -8.21 7.14
CA LYS A 44 -5.80 -9.57 7.65
C LYS A 44 -7.21 -9.84 8.19
N ALA A 45 -7.89 -10.82 7.61
CA ALA A 45 -9.25 -11.22 7.97
C ALA A 45 -9.23 -12.26 9.10
N ASP A 46 -8.84 -11.83 10.30
CA ASP A 46 -8.94 -12.62 11.53
C ASP A 46 -9.62 -11.81 12.65
N PRO A 47 -10.14 -12.46 13.71
CA PRO A 47 -10.89 -11.78 14.77
C PRO A 47 -10.09 -10.67 15.47
N ALA A 48 -8.79 -10.89 15.74
CA ALA A 48 -7.98 -9.92 16.46
C ALA A 48 -7.72 -8.66 15.61
N ASN A 49 -7.37 -8.85 14.33
CA ASN A 49 -7.14 -7.72 13.41
C ASN A 49 -8.45 -6.99 13.09
N SER A 50 -9.57 -7.71 12.97
CA SER A 50 -10.90 -7.13 12.73
C SER A 50 -11.32 -6.18 13.86
N GLN A 51 -11.04 -6.52 15.12
CA GLN A 51 -11.23 -5.63 16.27
C GLN A 51 -10.36 -4.37 16.14
N ALA A 52 -9.09 -4.52 15.80
CA ALA A 52 -8.16 -3.42 15.62
C ALA A 52 -8.60 -2.50 14.47
N VAL A 53 -9.02 -3.06 13.34
CA VAL A 53 -9.55 -2.31 12.19
C VAL A 53 -10.78 -1.49 12.60
N HIS A 54 -11.74 -2.11 13.28
CA HIS A 54 -12.95 -1.42 13.74
C HIS A 54 -12.62 -0.27 14.69
N ALA A 55 -11.73 -0.50 15.66
CA ALA A 55 -11.30 0.53 16.61
C ALA A 55 -10.58 1.71 15.92
N ALA A 56 -9.68 1.42 14.99
CA ALA A 56 -8.97 2.45 14.21
C ALA A 56 -9.93 3.27 13.33
N LEU A 57 -10.89 2.62 12.68
CA LEU A 57 -11.92 3.29 11.88
C LEU A 57 -12.86 4.15 12.75
N ALA A 58 -13.21 3.70 13.95
CA ALA A 58 -13.99 4.48 14.91
C ALA A 58 -13.25 5.74 15.37
N GLU A 59 -11.96 5.63 15.70
CA GLU A 59 -11.11 6.77 16.05
C GLU A 59 -10.98 7.76 14.90
N PHE A 60 -10.82 7.26 13.68
CA PHE A 60 -10.77 8.09 12.46
C PHE A 60 -12.10 8.80 12.17
N GLY A 61 -13.23 8.31 12.71
CA GLY A 61 -14.56 8.87 12.47
C GLY A 61 -15.26 8.31 11.22
N ALA A 62 -14.93 7.09 10.81
CA ALA A 62 -15.63 6.41 9.72
C ALA A 62 -17.09 6.12 10.07
N PRO A 63 -18.01 6.05 9.08
CA PRO A 63 -19.43 5.80 9.31
C PRO A 63 -19.70 4.31 9.59
N LEU A 64 -19.56 3.91 10.86
CA LEU A 64 -19.67 2.51 11.29
C LEU A 64 -21.09 2.10 11.77
N GLN A 65 -22.13 2.84 11.38
CA GLN A 65 -23.51 2.48 11.74
C GLN A 65 -23.84 1.09 11.19
N ASN A 66 -24.17 0.16 12.08
CA ASN A 66 -24.47 -1.25 11.77
C ASN A 66 -23.27 -2.06 11.24
N VAL A 67 -22.04 -1.57 11.35
CA VAL A 67 -20.83 -2.33 11.05
C VAL A 67 -20.23 -2.85 12.35
N ARG A 68 -20.03 -4.15 12.42
CA ARG A 68 -19.45 -4.83 13.58
C ARG A 68 -17.99 -5.21 13.29
N PRO A 69 -17.16 -5.39 14.31
CA PRO A 69 -15.80 -5.87 14.12
C PRO A 69 -15.72 -7.15 13.28
N GLU A 70 -16.62 -8.11 13.49
CA GLU A 70 -16.66 -9.39 12.79
C GLU A 70 -16.85 -9.25 11.28
N ASP A 71 -17.47 -8.17 10.83
CA ASP A 71 -17.74 -7.93 9.41
C ASP A 71 -16.42 -7.73 8.62
N PHE A 72 -15.35 -7.29 9.29
CA PHE A 72 -14.01 -7.19 8.69
C PHE A 72 -13.25 -8.52 8.58
N ALA A 73 -13.79 -9.61 9.14
CA ALA A 73 -13.28 -10.97 8.94
C ALA A 73 -14.03 -11.72 7.82
N ASP A 74 -15.11 -11.17 7.30
CA ASP A 74 -15.89 -11.75 6.20
C ASP A 74 -15.19 -11.49 4.85
N ARG A 75 -14.59 -12.53 4.29
CA ARG A 75 -13.90 -12.46 2.99
C ARG A 75 -14.85 -12.33 1.80
N GLY A 76 -16.16 -12.51 1.99
CA GLY A 76 -17.18 -12.34 0.96
C GLY A 76 -17.64 -10.90 0.77
N SER A 77 -17.23 -9.99 1.63
CA SER A 77 -17.66 -8.60 1.64
C SER A 77 -16.46 -7.63 1.67
N PHE A 78 -16.74 -6.34 1.50
CA PHE A 78 -15.77 -5.27 1.70
C PHE A 78 -16.49 -4.05 2.27
N PHE A 79 -15.74 -3.18 2.93
CA PHE A 79 -16.27 -1.96 3.50
C PHE A 79 -15.75 -0.75 2.73
N ARG A 80 -16.67 0.04 2.18
CA ARG A 80 -16.34 1.27 1.45
C ARG A 80 -16.96 2.49 2.13
N PHE A 81 -16.16 3.55 2.27
CA PHE A 81 -16.64 4.84 2.74
C PHE A 81 -15.85 6.00 2.10
N GLY A 82 -16.22 7.23 2.46
CA GLY A 82 -15.64 8.44 1.90
C GLY A 82 -16.51 9.05 0.80
N ARG A 83 -16.06 10.17 0.26
CA ARG A 83 -16.75 10.90 -0.83
C ARG A 83 -15.77 11.11 -1.95
N ASP A 84 -16.24 10.92 -3.17
CA ASP A 84 -15.45 11.18 -4.39
C ASP A 84 -14.79 12.59 -4.33
N PRO A 85 -13.48 12.73 -4.57
CA PRO A 85 -12.52 11.73 -5.07
C PRO A 85 -11.66 11.06 -3.97
N ARG A 86 -12.18 10.88 -2.76
CA ARG A 86 -11.45 10.36 -1.59
C ARG A 86 -12.14 9.16 -0.97
N GLY A 87 -12.30 8.10 -1.76
CA GLY A 87 -12.84 6.83 -1.28
C GLY A 87 -11.81 6.00 -0.52
N VAL A 88 -12.29 5.18 0.40
CA VAL A 88 -11.50 4.18 1.13
C VAL A 88 -12.18 2.84 0.98
N ASP A 89 -11.43 1.84 0.53
CA ASP A 89 -11.85 0.46 0.42
C ASP A 89 -11.07 -0.41 1.41
N ILE A 90 -11.76 -1.03 2.34
CA ILE A 90 -11.22 -2.03 3.26
C ILE A 90 -11.57 -3.40 2.72
N LEU A 91 -10.56 -4.17 2.36
CA LEU A 91 -10.67 -5.43 1.61
C LEU A 91 -10.18 -6.61 2.48
N PRO A 92 -11.07 -7.45 3.02
CA PRO A 92 -10.67 -8.67 3.74
C PRO A 92 -10.08 -9.74 2.84
N ASP A 93 -10.31 -9.65 1.54
CA ASP A 93 -9.79 -10.57 0.52
C ASP A 93 -9.50 -9.85 -0.78
N ILE A 94 -8.49 -10.34 -1.52
CA ILE A 94 -8.19 -9.91 -2.90
C ILE A 94 -7.88 -11.14 -3.76
N PRO A 95 -8.19 -11.11 -5.07
CA PRO A 95 -7.96 -12.26 -5.93
C PRO A 95 -6.49 -12.70 -5.99
N GLY A 96 -6.25 -13.99 -5.88
CA GLY A 96 -4.94 -14.60 -6.16
C GLY A 96 -3.83 -14.36 -5.12
N VAL A 97 -4.14 -13.76 -3.95
CA VAL A 97 -3.15 -13.44 -2.93
C VAL A 97 -3.63 -13.85 -1.54
N ASP A 98 -2.84 -14.66 -0.85
CA ASP A 98 -3.02 -14.94 0.57
C ASP A 98 -2.39 -13.82 1.42
N PHE A 99 -3.13 -13.33 2.43
CA PHE A 99 -2.68 -12.20 3.24
C PHE A 99 -1.41 -12.52 4.02
N ASP A 100 -1.34 -13.65 4.70
CA ASP A 100 -0.19 -13.97 5.56
C ASP A 100 1.09 -14.12 4.74
N ALA A 101 1.02 -14.77 3.60
CA ALA A 101 2.13 -14.87 2.68
C ALA A 101 2.57 -13.50 2.12
N ALA A 102 1.63 -12.63 1.76
CA ALA A 102 1.91 -11.29 1.27
C ALA A 102 2.47 -10.38 2.39
N TRP A 103 2.02 -10.55 3.62
CA TRP A 103 2.51 -9.81 4.78
C TRP A 103 4.00 -10.03 5.03
N GLU A 104 4.49 -11.26 4.86
CA GLU A 104 5.92 -11.58 5.01
C GLU A 104 6.79 -10.92 3.92
N ARG A 105 6.21 -10.67 2.74
CA ARG A 105 6.89 -10.03 1.59
C ARG A 105 6.61 -8.54 1.46
N ARG A 106 5.87 -7.94 2.42
CA ARG A 106 5.49 -6.53 2.37
C ARG A 106 6.69 -5.59 2.24
N VAL A 107 6.45 -4.46 1.63
CA VAL A 107 7.44 -3.40 1.49
C VAL A 107 7.03 -2.21 2.35
N GLU A 108 7.93 -1.77 3.21
CA GLU A 108 7.73 -0.57 4.00
C GLU A 108 8.04 0.67 3.17
N GLY A 109 7.17 1.66 3.22
CA GLY A 109 7.36 2.95 2.60
C GLY A 109 7.10 4.09 3.58
N VAL A 110 7.73 5.25 3.34
CA VAL A 110 7.44 6.49 4.07
C VAL A 110 6.65 7.40 3.16
N ILE A 111 5.41 7.72 3.55
CA ILE A 111 4.50 8.56 2.74
C ILE A 111 4.45 10.02 3.18
N ASP A 112 5.06 10.32 4.29
CA ASP A 112 5.22 11.69 4.80
C ASP A 112 6.60 11.83 5.44
N SER A 113 7.48 12.55 4.77
CA SER A 113 8.84 12.78 5.24
C SER A 113 8.93 13.67 6.49
N ILE A 114 7.90 14.47 6.76
CA ILE A 114 7.86 15.39 7.91
C ILE A 114 7.49 14.61 9.18
N SER A 115 6.42 13.83 9.14
CA SER A 115 5.97 13.00 10.27
C SER A 115 6.69 11.66 10.36
N GLY A 116 7.38 11.23 9.29
CA GLY A 116 7.98 9.90 9.18
C GLY A 116 6.95 8.77 9.12
N LEU A 117 5.72 9.05 8.67
CA LEU A 117 4.64 8.06 8.64
C LEU A 117 5.00 6.87 7.75
N ARG A 118 5.26 5.74 8.39
CA ARG A 118 5.53 4.47 7.73
C ARG A 118 4.24 3.76 7.40
N VAL A 119 4.22 3.12 6.24
CA VAL A 119 3.08 2.34 5.77
C VAL A 119 3.57 1.07 5.08
N PHE A 120 2.68 0.12 4.89
CA PHE A 120 3.00 -1.17 4.31
C PHE A 120 2.32 -1.33 2.95
N PHE A 121 3.13 -1.52 1.92
CA PHE A 121 2.67 -1.85 0.57
C PHE A 121 2.74 -3.36 0.34
N ILE A 122 1.82 -3.87 -0.44
CA ILE A 122 1.92 -5.20 -1.03
C ILE A 122 3.22 -5.29 -1.85
N SER A 123 3.86 -6.47 -1.90
CA SER A 123 5.04 -6.66 -2.76
C SER A 123 4.68 -6.47 -4.24
N ARG A 124 5.67 -6.14 -5.06
CA ARG A 124 5.48 -6.00 -6.51
C ARG A 124 4.90 -7.27 -7.13
N ASP A 125 5.44 -8.42 -6.76
CA ASP A 125 5.04 -9.70 -7.34
C ASP A 125 3.63 -10.09 -6.93
N ASP A 126 3.25 -9.85 -5.66
CA ASP A 126 1.89 -10.09 -5.18
C ASP A 126 0.88 -9.12 -5.81
N LEU A 127 1.27 -7.85 -6.03
CA LEU A 127 0.43 -6.89 -6.73
C LEU A 127 0.15 -7.33 -8.17
N ILE A 128 1.18 -7.79 -8.88
CA ILE A 128 1.04 -8.34 -10.22
C ILE A 128 0.14 -9.59 -10.20
N ALA A 129 0.32 -10.49 -9.26
CA ALA A 129 -0.50 -11.70 -9.12
C ALA A 129 -1.98 -11.34 -8.89
N ALA A 130 -2.27 -10.40 -7.99
CA ALA A 130 -3.63 -9.93 -7.72
C ALA A 130 -4.29 -9.31 -8.97
N LYS A 131 -3.55 -8.49 -9.72
CA LYS A 131 -4.05 -7.84 -10.93
C LYS A 131 -4.32 -8.83 -12.05
N LEU A 132 -3.44 -9.80 -12.26
CA LEU A 132 -3.64 -10.88 -13.24
C LEU A 132 -4.85 -11.75 -12.87
N ALA A 133 -5.03 -12.07 -11.59
CA ALA A 133 -6.17 -12.84 -11.11
C ALA A 133 -7.51 -12.06 -11.24
N SER A 134 -7.47 -10.73 -11.07
CA SER A 134 -8.63 -9.86 -11.32
C SER A 134 -9.03 -9.81 -12.80
N GLY A 135 -8.07 -9.82 -13.71
CA GLY A 135 -8.27 -9.91 -15.16
C GLY A 135 -8.97 -8.71 -15.82
N ARG A 136 -9.15 -7.57 -15.13
CA ARG A 136 -9.72 -6.37 -15.73
C ARG A 136 -8.74 -5.74 -16.71
N ILE A 137 -9.23 -5.15 -17.78
CA ILE A 137 -8.38 -4.50 -18.82
C ILE A 137 -7.42 -3.47 -18.20
N ARG A 138 -7.91 -2.67 -17.26
CA ARG A 138 -7.09 -1.68 -16.54
C ARG A 138 -5.99 -2.36 -15.69
N ASP A 139 -6.29 -3.49 -15.07
CA ASP A 139 -5.33 -4.24 -14.26
C ASP A 139 -4.21 -4.82 -15.11
N LEU A 140 -4.50 -5.25 -16.34
CA LEU A 140 -3.49 -5.73 -17.28
C LEU A 140 -2.54 -4.60 -17.72
N ALA A 141 -3.07 -3.40 -17.98
CA ALA A 141 -2.24 -2.22 -18.27
C ALA A 141 -1.34 -1.85 -17.08
N ASP A 142 -1.89 -1.86 -15.85
CA ASP A 142 -1.10 -1.63 -14.63
C ASP A 142 0.05 -2.65 -14.48
N VAL A 143 -0.15 -3.92 -14.87
CA VAL A 143 0.91 -4.95 -14.84
C VAL A 143 2.05 -4.61 -15.80
N GLU A 144 1.72 -4.13 -17.00
CA GLU A 144 2.73 -3.69 -17.98
C GLU A 144 3.54 -2.51 -17.42
N ASP A 145 2.88 -1.47 -16.90
CA ASP A 145 3.52 -0.31 -16.30
C ASP A 145 4.47 -0.69 -15.15
N ILE A 146 4.05 -1.61 -14.28
CA ILE A 146 4.88 -2.09 -13.15
C ILE A 146 6.12 -2.84 -13.65
N ARG A 147 5.99 -3.65 -14.69
CA ARG A 147 7.11 -4.41 -15.28
C ARG A 147 8.12 -3.51 -15.97
N ASP A 148 7.63 -2.54 -16.75
CA ASP A 148 8.48 -1.59 -17.47
C ASP A 148 9.27 -0.70 -16.52
N ALA A 149 8.64 -0.22 -15.45
CA ALA A 149 9.32 0.55 -14.41
C ALA A 149 10.43 -0.26 -13.72
N ALA A 150 10.22 -1.55 -13.48
CA ALA A 150 11.24 -2.43 -12.91
C ALA A 150 12.47 -2.58 -13.80
N GLN A 151 12.28 -2.67 -15.13
CA GLN A 151 13.37 -2.78 -16.10
C GLN A 151 14.13 -1.46 -16.23
N SER A 152 13.42 -0.33 -16.27
CA SER A 152 14.01 1.02 -16.38
C SER A 152 14.79 1.42 -15.12
N GLY A 153 14.30 1.10 -13.93
CA GLY A 153 14.97 1.37 -12.65
C GLY A 153 16.27 0.58 -12.46
N GLY A 154 16.35 -0.63 -13.00
CA GLY A 154 17.57 -1.45 -13.00
C GLY A 154 18.70 -0.82 -13.82
N ALA A 155 18.38 -0.17 -14.94
CA ALA A 155 19.34 0.52 -15.78
C ALA A 155 19.87 1.81 -15.14
N ALA A 156 19.01 2.60 -14.49
CA ALA A 156 19.39 3.84 -13.80
C ALA A 156 20.31 3.59 -12.59
N SER A 157 20.06 2.53 -11.81
CA SER A 157 20.90 2.16 -10.68
C SER A 157 22.30 1.68 -11.10
N ALA A 158 22.46 1.13 -12.30
CA ALA A 158 23.76 0.72 -12.84
C ALA A 158 24.62 1.91 -13.31
N ILE A 159 24.01 3.03 -13.69
CA ILE A 159 24.70 4.24 -14.14
C ILE A 159 25.18 5.09 -12.95
N THR A 160 24.47 5.10 -11.83
CA THR A 160 24.83 5.92 -10.64
C THR A 160 25.97 5.33 -9.80
N LYS A 161 26.40 4.08 -10.03
CA LYS A 161 27.52 3.45 -9.31
C LYS A 161 28.91 3.72 -9.88
N ARG A 162 29.04 4.59 -10.86
CA ARG A 162 30.32 4.94 -11.49
C ARG A 162 30.64 6.42 -11.39
N THR A 163 30.86 6.95 -10.19
CA THR A 163 31.74 8.14 -9.99
C THR A 163 31.82 8.49 -8.50
N GLU A 164 32.74 7.87 -7.79
CA GLU A 164 33.39 8.55 -6.68
C GLU A 164 34.84 8.78 -7.06
N PRO A 165 35.33 10.02 -7.17
CA PRO A 165 36.73 10.29 -7.24
C PRO A 165 37.30 10.30 -5.82
N THR A 166 38.29 9.46 -5.62
CA THR A 166 39.19 9.43 -4.47
C THR A 166 39.79 10.83 -4.26
N GLN A 167 39.45 11.52 -3.20
CA GLN A 167 40.18 12.68 -2.72
C GLN A 167 41.41 12.19 -1.96
N SER A 168 42.57 12.38 -2.57
CA SER A 168 43.88 12.30 -1.93
C SER A 168 44.14 13.58 -1.14
N ASP A 169 44.39 13.43 0.16
CA ASP A 169 45.01 14.44 1.03
C ASP A 169 46.35 14.95 0.50
N PRO A 170 46.66 16.21 0.66
CA PRO A 170 48.03 16.67 0.76
C PRO A 170 48.34 17.11 2.20
N LYS A 171 49.25 16.37 2.82
CA LYS A 171 49.97 16.83 3.99
C LYS A 171 51.04 17.85 3.62
N HIS A 172 51.19 18.84 4.50
CA HIS A 172 52.37 19.59 4.90
C HIS A 172 53.18 20.39 3.85
N GLN A 173 53.21 21.71 3.96
CA GLN A 173 54.30 22.47 4.65
C GLN A 173 53.84 23.90 4.86
#